data_85c52608cd79e90a153b9e8687c994de
#
_entry.id   85c52608cd79e90a153b9e8687c994de
#
_cell.length_a   1.000
_cell.length_b   1.000
_cell.length_c   1.000
_cell.angle_alpha   90.00
_cell.angle_beta   90.00
_cell.angle_gamma   90.00
#
_symmetry.space_group_name_H-M   'P 1'
#
loop_
_entity.id
_entity.type
_entity.pdbx_description
1 polymer ?
#
loop_
_entity_poly.entity_id
_entity_poly.type
_entity_poly.pdbx_seq_one_letter_code
_entity_poly.pdbx_strand_id
1 'polypeptide(L)'
;MSIQSLNRFNQINFKNFFKLRNNSKIYIYPYFNGIGLSLFVFFSFLISVFYENNSGLLLSIIIFFIFFISILISHQNINNLKISSLNEYYVEANKNKNLTFIIENLSKEKKLNIDIYFQKQNIVNYNFSKKINNFKLNYNKKLRGVYLLDTITLNSIYPFGVIKTKINHNPDCDIIVYPQSIKPNQELLNEFNIDKSIDADDFDGIDEFKNGDSYSKIAWKISTIDKKYIKIFKDKEKTQKLILDLDRYNELEFELLLSYSIYIIEYFYQNKINLTLKHQGNIFLLDKNKKSLNQIYKYLANAKN
;
A
#
# COMPACT_ATOMS: atom_id res chain seq x y z
N MET A 1 23.68 5.66 18.52
CA MET A 1 22.72 4.89 17.72
C MET A 1 23.37 4.68 16.36
N SER A 2 23.84 3.47 16.07
CA SER A 2 24.85 3.18 15.06
C SER A 2 24.29 3.05 13.66
N ILE A 3 25.05 3.54 12.69
CA ILE A 3 24.86 3.49 11.21
C ILE A 3 24.60 2.06 10.67
N GLN A 4 24.72 1.02 11.47
CA GLN A 4 24.47 -0.38 11.10
C GLN A 4 22.99 -0.76 10.95
N SER A 5 22.03 0.03 11.44
CA SER A 5 20.60 -0.25 11.29
C SER A 5 20.04 0.16 9.91
N LEU A 6 20.71 1.05 9.18
CA LEU A 6 20.30 1.52 7.85
C LEU A 6 20.68 0.56 6.72
N ASN A 7 21.69 -0.30 6.92
CA ASN A 7 22.14 -1.25 5.89
C ASN A 7 21.33 -2.55 5.81
N ARG A 8 20.49 -2.86 6.77
CA ARG A 8 19.59 -4.04 6.70
C ARG A 8 18.36 -3.83 5.79
N PHE A 9 18.01 -2.59 5.47
CA PHE A 9 16.92 -2.29 4.52
C PHE A 9 17.32 -2.43 3.04
N ASN A 10 18.63 -2.50 2.73
CA ASN A 10 19.13 -2.55 1.35
C ASN A 10 19.27 -3.95 0.75
N GLN A 11 18.91 -5.02 1.47
CA GLN A 11 18.99 -6.41 0.96
C GLN A 11 17.63 -7.07 0.69
N ILE A 12 16.53 -6.32 0.77
CA ILE A 12 15.28 -6.80 0.20
C ILE A 12 15.44 -6.69 -1.32
N ASN A 13 15.44 -7.83 -1.98
CA ASN A 13 15.60 -7.94 -3.43
C ASN A 13 14.34 -7.35 -4.11
N PHE A 14 14.30 -6.01 -4.24
CA PHE A 14 13.17 -5.21 -4.75
C PHE A 14 12.75 -5.61 -6.17
N LYS A 15 13.63 -6.28 -6.93
CA LYS A 15 13.34 -6.71 -8.30
C LYS A 15 12.17 -7.70 -8.41
N ASN A 16 11.94 -8.52 -7.40
CA ASN A 16 10.86 -9.52 -7.41
C ASN A 16 9.54 -9.01 -6.82
N PHE A 17 9.54 -7.84 -6.16
CA PHE A 17 8.34 -7.24 -5.58
C PHE A 17 7.54 -6.37 -6.56
N PHE A 18 8.16 -5.87 -7.62
CA PHE A 18 7.54 -4.95 -8.55
C PHE A 18 7.40 -5.59 -9.94
N LYS A 19 6.17 -5.80 -10.39
CA LYS A 19 5.88 -6.27 -11.74
C LYS A 19 6.01 -5.08 -12.70
N LEU A 20 6.96 -5.18 -13.61
CA LEU A 20 7.25 -4.13 -14.59
C LEU A 20 6.43 -4.39 -15.88
N ARG A 21 5.39 -3.64 -16.13
CA ARG A 21 4.61 -3.71 -17.38
C ARG A 21 5.01 -2.57 -18.33
N ASN A 22 5.56 -2.93 -19.47
CA ASN A 22 6.15 -2.00 -20.44
C ASN A 22 5.29 -1.94 -21.71
N ASN A 23 4.12 -1.27 -21.72
CA ASN A 23 3.39 -0.97 -22.97
C ASN A 23 2.31 0.10 -22.75
N SER A 24 2.71 1.29 -22.28
CA SER A 24 1.78 2.42 -22.23
C SER A 24 1.90 3.25 -23.51
N LYS A 25 0.78 3.39 -24.24
CA LYS A 25 0.71 4.28 -25.40
C LYS A 25 0.74 5.74 -24.96
N ILE A 26 1.54 6.55 -25.64
CA ILE A 26 1.59 8.00 -25.45
C ILE A 26 0.58 8.64 -26.38
N TYR A 27 -0.34 9.41 -25.82
CA TYR A 27 -1.31 10.22 -26.57
C TYR A 27 -0.83 11.66 -26.57
N ILE A 28 -0.82 12.29 -27.73
CA ILE A 28 -0.39 13.68 -27.95
C ILE A 28 -1.51 14.39 -28.68
N TYR A 29 -2.00 15.49 -28.13
CA TYR A 29 -3.04 16.29 -28.76
C TYR A 29 -2.89 17.77 -28.38
N PRO A 30 -3.37 18.69 -29.25
CA PRO A 30 -3.34 20.10 -28.95
C PRO A 30 -4.20 20.40 -27.71
N TYR A 31 -3.68 21.19 -26.79
CA TYR A 31 -4.42 21.74 -25.67
C TYR A 31 -5.21 22.96 -26.12
N PHE A 32 -6.12 23.48 -25.29
CA PHE A 32 -6.96 24.62 -25.67
C PHE A 32 -6.16 25.81 -26.24
N ASN A 33 -5.09 26.22 -25.58
CA ASN A 33 -4.18 27.25 -26.05
C ASN A 33 -3.48 26.89 -27.37
N GLY A 34 -3.21 25.61 -27.58
CA GLY A 34 -2.58 25.12 -28.79
C GLY A 34 -3.51 25.18 -30.02
N ILE A 35 -4.82 24.95 -29.81
CA ILE A 35 -5.81 25.12 -30.88
C ILE A 35 -5.88 26.59 -31.28
N GLY A 36 -5.98 27.51 -30.30
CA GLY A 36 -5.99 28.93 -30.55
C GLY A 36 -4.72 29.40 -31.30
N LEU A 37 -3.56 28.94 -30.86
CA LEU A 37 -2.28 29.26 -31.51
C LEU A 37 -2.21 28.73 -32.93
N SER A 38 -2.66 27.50 -33.19
CA SER A 38 -2.66 26.92 -34.56
C SER A 38 -3.56 27.68 -35.52
N LEU A 39 -4.73 28.11 -35.05
CA LEU A 39 -5.64 28.95 -35.87
C LEU A 39 -5.00 30.32 -36.12
N PHE A 40 -4.40 30.93 -35.11
CA PHE A 40 -3.70 32.21 -35.28
C PHE A 40 -2.57 32.13 -36.31
N VAL A 41 -1.72 31.09 -36.23
CA VAL A 41 -0.64 30.86 -37.20
C VAL A 41 -1.20 30.70 -38.59
N PHE A 42 -2.25 29.88 -38.75
CA PHE A 42 -2.89 29.62 -40.03
C PHE A 42 -3.44 30.90 -40.67
N PHE A 43 -4.22 31.70 -39.95
CA PHE A 43 -4.76 32.95 -40.48
C PHE A 43 -3.67 33.99 -40.70
N SER A 44 -2.70 34.13 -39.80
CA SER A 44 -1.56 35.04 -40.00
C SER A 44 -0.77 34.69 -41.26
N PHE A 45 -0.55 33.39 -41.51
CA PHE A 45 0.10 32.94 -42.74
C PHE A 45 -0.70 33.34 -43.98
N LEU A 46 -2.02 33.04 -44.00
CA LEU A 46 -2.88 33.39 -45.15
C LEU A 46 -2.91 34.88 -45.44
N ILE A 47 -3.07 35.71 -44.40
CA ILE A 47 -3.07 37.17 -44.51
C ILE A 47 -1.73 37.64 -45.06
N SER A 48 -0.63 37.10 -44.56
CA SER A 48 0.72 37.50 -45.01
C SER A 48 0.98 37.14 -46.47
N VAL A 49 0.51 36.01 -46.92
CA VAL A 49 0.59 35.62 -48.33
C VAL A 49 -0.30 36.52 -49.23
N PHE A 50 -1.53 36.80 -48.76
CA PHE A 50 -2.47 37.59 -49.53
C PHE A 50 -2.03 39.06 -49.72
N TYR A 51 -1.40 39.65 -48.69
CA TYR A 51 -0.88 41.01 -48.71
C TYR A 51 0.58 41.11 -49.10
N GLU A 52 1.21 40.03 -49.57
CA GLU A 52 2.63 39.98 -49.95
C GLU A 52 3.57 40.48 -48.82
N ASN A 53 3.17 40.28 -47.57
CA ASN A 53 3.90 40.77 -46.43
C ASN A 53 4.97 39.75 -45.96
N ASN A 54 6.19 39.93 -46.42
CA ASN A 54 7.33 39.04 -46.12
C ASN A 54 7.63 38.96 -44.61
N SER A 55 7.48 40.04 -43.84
CA SER A 55 7.70 40.00 -42.40
C SER A 55 6.66 39.19 -41.66
N GLY A 56 5.40 39.34 -42.04
CA GLY A 56 4.32 38.52 -41.45
C GLY A 56 4.45 37.03 -41.80
N LEU A 57 4.87 36.71 -43.03
CA LEU A 57 5.11 35.38 -43.50
C LEU A 57 6.23 34.71 -42.67
N LEU A 58 7.36 35.42 -42.50
CA LEU A 58 8.49 34.94 -41.68
C LEU A 58 8.09 34.71 -40.22
N LEU A 59 7.31 35.63 -39.62
CA LEU A 59 6.80 35.46 -38.28
C LEU A 59 5.92 34.21 -38.14
N SER A 60 5.01 34.01 -39.07
CA SER A 60 4.12 32.80 -39.08
C SER A 60 4.90 31.51 -39.14
N ILE A 61 5.93 31.47 -39.99
CA ILE A 61 6.82 30.30 -40.10
C ILE A 61 7.58 30.05 -38.81
N ILE A 62 8.12 31.09 -38.17
CA ILE A 62 8.83 30.95 -36.88
C ILE A 62 7.89 30.35 -35.81
N ILE A 63 6.67 30.88 -35.67
CA ILE A 63 5.74 30.39 -34.67
C ILE A 63 5.32 28.95 -34.98
N PHE A 64 5.15 28.61 -36.26
CA PHE A 64 4.88 27.22 -36.67
C PHE A 64 6.01 26.26 -36.23
N PHE A 65 7.27 26.66 -36.42
CA PHE A 65 8.41 25.85 -35.96
C PHE A 65 8.46 25.71 -34.43
N ILE A 66 8.16 26.77 -33.67
CA ILE A 66 8.05 26.73 -32.21
C ILE A 66 6.98 25.72 -31.78
N PHE A 67 5.81 25.74 -32.45
CA PHE A 67 4.74 24.78 -32.19
C PHE A 67 5.18 23.33 -32.48
N PHE A 68 5.86 23.11 -33.61
CA PHE A 68 6.38 21.80 -33.97
C PHE A 68 7.43 21.28 -32.97
N ILE A 69 8.38 22.13 -32.57
CA ILE A 69 9.36 21.78 -31.55
C ILE A 69 8.68 21.48 -30.21
N SER A 70 7.60 22.20 -29.87
CA SER A 70 6.82 21.92 -28.65
C SER A 70 6.26 20.50 -28.62
N ILE A 71 5.83 19.94 -29.77
CA ILE A 71 5.36 18.55 -29.86
C ILE A 71 6.49 17.57 -29.49
N LEU A 72 7.68 17.78 -30.05
CA LEU A 72 8.83 16.92 -29.80
C LEU A 72 9.26 16.96 -28.32
N ILE A 73 9.35 18.16 -27.74
CA ILE A 73 9.72 18.34 -26.34
C ILE A 73 8.64 17.72 -25.42
N SER A 74 7.35 17.94 -25.70
CA SER A 74 6.26 17.36 -24.94
C SER A 74 6.31 15.83 -24.94
N HIS A 75 6.59 15.21 -26.11
CA HIS A 75 6.77 13.76 -26.21
C HIS A 75 7.96 13.27 -25.38
N GLN A 76 9.11 13.93 -25.50
CA GLN A 76 10.31 13.58 -24.73
C GLN A 76 10.08 13.74 -23.22
N ASN A 77 9.31 14.75 -22.81
CA ASN A 77 9.06 15.06 -21.41
C ASN A 77 8.29 13.94 -20.69
N ILE A 78 7.37 13.25 -21.36
CA ILE A 78 6.55 12.19 -20.74
C ILE A 78 7.07 10.79 -21.06
N ASN A 79 7.88 10.65 -22.10
CA ASN A 79 8.45 9.37 -22.52
C ASN A 79 9.43 8.84 -21.45
N ASN A 80 9.57 7.51 -21.40
CA ASN A 80 10.48 6.82 -20.46
C ASN A 80 10.15 7.01 -18.97
N LEU A 81 8.90 7.35 -18.65
CA LEU A 81 8.37 7.25 -17.29
C LEU A 81 7.74 5.89 -17.09
N LYS A 82 8.09 5.22 -16.00
CA LYS A 82 7.60 3.89 -15.64
C LYS A 82 7.03 3.92 -14.24
N ILE A 83 5.80 3.43 -14.10
CA ILE A 83 5.17 3.27 -12.79
C ILE A 83 5.33 1.82 -12.34
N SER A 84 5.79 1.65 -11.12
CA SER A 84 5.93 0.35 -10.46
C SER A 84 5.09 0.32 -9.19
N SER A 85 4.42 -0.79 -8.95
CA SER A 85 3.57 -1.03 -7.77
C SER A 85 3.92 -2.36 -7.11
N LEU A 86 3.45 -2.55 -5.90
CA LEU A 86 3.39 -3.88 -5.30
C LEU A 86 2.35 -4.72 -6.06
N ASN A 87 2.50 -6.04 -6.02
CA ASN A 87 1.51 -6.94 -6.63
C ASN A 87 0.17 -6.90 -5.88
N GLU A 88 0.21 -6.71 -4.57
CA GLU A 88 -0.95 -6.69 -3.70
C GLU A 88 -0.85 -5.57 -2.67
N TYR A 89 -1.95 -4.86 -2.45
CA TYR A 89 -2.13 -3.91 -1.36
C TYR A 89 -3.26 -4.39 -0.46
N TYR A 90 -3.08 -4.28 0.84
CA TYR A 90 -4.06 -4.67 1.86
C TYR A 90 -4.61 -3.41 2.49
N VAL A 91 -5.92 -3.22 2.42
CA VAL A 91 -6.64 -2.04 2.92
C VAL A 91 -7.78 -2.48 3.81
N GLU A 92 -7.98 -1.83 4.93
CA GLU A 92 -9.13 -2.06 5.78
C GLU A 92 -10.36 -1.34 5.21
N ALA A 93 -11.52 -2.01 5.21
CA ALA A 93 -12.77 -1.40 4.77
C ALA A 93 -13.09 -0.14 5.60
N ASN A 94 -13.70 0.86 4.97
CA ASN A 94 -14.04 2.17 5.56
C ASN A 94 -12.86 3.02 6.06
N LYS A 95 -11.62 2.58 5.89
CA LYS A 95 -10.44 3.36 6.28
C LYS A 95 -9.68 3.87 5.06
N ASN A 96 -9.20 5.11 5.18
CA ASN A 96 -8.29 5.69 4.20
C ASN A 96 -6.90 5.11 4.36
N LYS A 97 -6.33 4.59 3.28
CA LYS A 97 -4.96 4.11 3.24
C LYS A 97 -4.18 4.73 2.09
N ASN A 98 -2.99 5.20 2.38
CA ASN A 98 -2.08 5.70 1.37
C ASN A 98 -1.32 4.54 0.73
N LEU A 99 -1.61 4.26 -0.54
CA LEU A 99 -0.90 3.31 -1.37
C LEU A 99 0.32 3.99 -1.97
N THR A 100 1.50 3.42 -1.79
CA THR A 100 2.75 4.00 -2.29
C THR A 100 3.12 3.38 -3.62
N PHE A 101 3.33 4.24 -4.62
CA PHE A 101 3.80 3.88 -5.96
C PHE A 101 5.15 4.51 -6.22
N ILE A 102 5.91 3.88 -7.10
CA ILE A 102 7.21 4.35 -7.52
C ILE A 102 7.11 4.76 -8.98
N ILE A 103 7.58 5.97 -9.31
CA ILE A 103 7.81 6.38 -10.69
C ILE A 103 9.30 6.42 -10.94
N GLU A 104 9.73 5.69 -11.95
CA GLU A 104 11.11 5.68 -12.42
C GLU A 104 11.23 6.51 -13.68
N ASN A 105 12.14 7.46 -13.69
CA ASN A 105 12.57 8.15 -14.89
C ASN A 105 13.76 7.40 -15.49
N LEU A 106 13.51 6.68 -16.57
CA LEU A 106 14.52 5.90 -17.28
C LEU A 106 15.40 6.74 -18.18
N SER A 107 15.06 8.01 -18.40
CA SER A 107 15.87 8.96 -19.16
C SER A 107 16.88 9.68 -18.27
N LYS A 108 17.91 10.27 -18.89
CA LYS A 108 18.88 11.14 -18.19
C LYS A 108 18.34 12.55 -17.97
N GLU A 109 17.29 12.93 -18.70
CA GLU A 109 16.70 14.27 -18.70
C GLU A 109 15.71 14.44 -17.54
N LYS A 110 15.65 15.68 -17.05
CA LYS A 110 14.62 16.06 -16.07
C LYS A 110 13.26 16.07 -16.74
N LYS A 111 12.24 15.60 -16.04
CA LYS A 111 10.85 15.67 -16.48
C LYS A 111 10.15 16.75 -15.68
N LEU A 112 9.47 17.64 -16.37
CA LEU A 112 8.90 18.83 -15.78
C LEU A 112 7.38 18.83 -15.92
N ASN A 113 6.71 19.35 -14.91
CA ASN A 113 5.27 19.60 -14.93
C ASN A 113 4.44 18.35 -15.32
N ILE A 114 4.67 17.25 -14.59
CA ILE A 114 3.91 15.99 -14.76
C ILE A 114 2.81 15.93 -13.72
N ASP A 115 1.57 15.95 -14.17
CA ASP A 115 0.38 15.76 -13.35
C ASP A 115 0.02 14.29 -13.28
N ILE A 116 -0.22 13.78 -12.07
CA ILE A 116 -0.67 12.42 -11.82
C ILE A 116 -2.15 12.44 -11.48
N TYR A 117 -2.95 11.71 -12.26
CA TYR A 117 -4.39 11.57 -12.05
C TYR A 117 -4.76 10.14 -11.69
N PHE A 118 -5.64 10.02 -10.70
CA PHE A 118 -6.28 8.79 -10.32
C PHE A 118 -7.78 9.04 -10.15
N GLN A 119 -8.64 8.20 -10.71
CA GLN A 119 -10.10 8.37 -10.68
C GLN A 119 -10.55 9.80 -11.10
N LYS A 120 -9.91 10.36 -12.12
CA LYS A 120 -10.12 11.73 -12.65
C LYS A 120 -9.75 12.88 -11.70
N GLN A 121 -9.25 12.59 -10.51
CA GLN A 121 -8.74 13.60 -9.58
C GLN A 121 -7.24 13.80 -9.80
N ASN A 122 -6.78 15.06 -9.82
CA ASN A 122 -5.36 15.37 -9.81
C ASN A 122 -4.82 15.13 -8.40
N ILE A 123 -3.86 14.23 -8.29
CA ILE A 123 -3.29 13.88 -6.99
C ILE A 123 -2.11 14.76 -6.66
N VAL A 124 -1.20 14.94 -7.61
CA VAL A 124 0.06 15.65 -7.42
C VAL A 124 0.64 16.10 -8.76
N ASN A 125 1.27 17.27 -8.75
CA ASN A 125 2.15 17.74 -9.82
C ASN A 125 3.60 17.52 -9.42
N TYR A 126 4.39 16.89 -10.29
CA TYR A 126 5.79 16.58 -10.03
C TYR A 126 6.74 17.12 -11.10
N ASN A 127 7.90 17.60 -10.60
CA ASN A 127 9.10 17.80 -11.39
C ASN A 127 10.10 16.68 -11.04
N PHE A 128 10.29 15.75 -11.97
CA PHE A 128 11.17 14.61 -11.75
C PHE A 128 12.62 14.97 -12.04
N SER A 129 13.34 15.40 -11.03
CA SER A 129 14.79 15.63 -11.08
C SER A 129 15.60 14.37 -10.73
N LYS A 130 14.99 13.43 -10.00
CA LYS A 130 15.60 12.17 -9.56
C LYS A 130 15.16 11.02 -10.46
N LYS A 131 16.00 9.97 -10.53
CA LYS A 131 15.63 8.74 -11.27
C LYS A 131 14.43 8.02 -10.67
N ILE A 132 14.28 8.08 -9.36
CA ILE A 132 13.21 7.38 -8.62
C ILE A 132 12.49 8.40 -7.75
N ASN A 133 11.18 8.42 -7.87
CA ASN A 133 10.29 9.25 -7.07
C ASN A 133 9.12 8.40 -6.55
N ASN A 134 8.64 8.72 -5.36
CA ASN A 134 7.50 8.04 -4.77
C ASN A 134 6.31 8.99 -4.73
N PHE A 135 5.12 8.47 -5.03
CA PHE A 135 3.87 9.18 -4.80
C PHE A 135 2.90 8.29 -4.04
N LYS A 136 1.94 8.91 -3.37
CA LYS A 136 0.95 8.22 -2.55
C LYS A 136 -0.43 8.46 -3.13
N LEU A 137 -1.19 7.39 -3.32
CA LEU A 137 -2.60 7.41 -3.65
C LEU A 137 -3.41 7.17 -2.39
N ASN A 138 -4.32 8.08 -2.09
CA ASN A 138 -5.30 7.82 -1.04
C ASN A 138 -6.40 6.92 -1.61
N TYR A 139 -6.59 5.76 -0.99
CA TYR A 139 -7.57 4.77 -1.38
C TYR A 139 -8.50 4.45 -0.21
N ASN A 140 -9.79 4.44 -0.52
CA ASN A 140 -10.85 4.05 0.42
C ASN A 140 -11.90 3.23 -0.32
N LYS A 141 -12.37 2.17 0.30
CA LYS A 141 -13.48 1.36 -0.19
C LYS A 141 -14.33 0.91 1.00
N LYS A 142 -15.65 0.99 0.85
CA LYS A 142 -16.58 0.61 1.92
C LYS A 142 -16.76 -0.89 2.03
N LEU A 143 -16.88 -1.57 0.88
CA LEU A 143 -17.14 -3.00 0.83
C LEU A 143 -15.83 -3.78 0.76
N ARG A 144 -15.74 -4.88 1.51
CA ARG A 144 -14.64 -5.84 1.41
C ARG A 144 -14.65 -6.56 0.07
N GLY A 145 -13.53 -7.07 -0.35
CA GLY A 145 -13.38 -7.80 -1.60
C GLY A 145 -11.99 -7.62 -2.21
N VAL A 146 -11.76 -8.25 -3.34
CA VAL A 146 -10.54 -8.05 -4.14
C VAL A 146 -10.88 -7.19 -5.34
N TYR A 147 -10.19 -6.08 -5.48
CA TYR A 147 -10.40 -5.09 -6.54
C TYR A 147 -9.12 -4.91 -7.33
N LEU A 148 -9.25 -4.74 -8.64
CA LEU A 148 -8.15 -4.26 -9.46
C LEU A 148 -8.00 -2.74 -9.29
N LEU A 149 -6.78 -2.25 -9.27
CA LEU A 149 -6.53 -0.82 -9.21
C LEU A 149 -6.90 -0.18 -10.56
N ASP A 150 -7.61 0.95 -10.47
CA ASP A 150 -7.96 1.75 -11.65
C ASP A 150 -6.71 2.34 -12.33
N THR A 151 -6.90 2.76 -13.57
CA THR A 151 -5.86 3.38 -14.39
C THR A 151 -5.27 4.63 -13.74
N ILE A 152 -3.95 4.68 -13.61
CA ILE A 152 -3.20 5.87 -13.26
C ILE A 152 -2.84 6.60 -14.55
N THR A 153 -3.19 7.88 -14.64
CA THR A 153 -2.91 8.70 -15.80
C THR A 153 -1.84 9.74 -15.48
N LEU A 154 -0.80 9.80 -16.31
CA LEU A 154 0.20 10.86 -16.29
C LEU A 154 -0.11 11.84 -17.41
N ASN A 155 -0.20 13.13 -17.10
CA ASN A 155 -0.39 14.19 -18.07
C ASN A 155 0.75 15.19 -18.00
N SER A 156 1.06 15.84 -19.11
CA SER A 156 1.95 17.02 -19.14
C SER A 156 1.48 17.99 -20.19
N ILE A 157 1.63 19.27 -19.90
CA ILE A 157 1.39 20.38 -20.84
C ILE A 157 2.68 21.18 -21.10
N TYR A 158 3.82 20.65 -20.67
CA TYR A 158 5.14 21.25 -20.89
C TYR A 158 5.55 21.14 -22.37
N PRO A 159 6.25 22.16 -22.96
CA PRO A 159 6.83 23.34 -22.32
C PRO A 159 5.90 24.57 -22.28
N PHE A 160 5.05 24.82 -23.29
CA PHE A 160 4.36 26.08 -23.46
C PHE A 160 2.84 26.02 -23.19
N GLY A 161 2.34 24.90 -22.70
CA GLY A 161 0.89 24.72 -22.49
C GLY A 161 0.07 24.65 -23.78
N VAL A 162 0.72 24.41 -24.92
CA VAL A 162 0.04 24.30 -26.23
C VAL A 162 -0.26 22.87 -26.63
N ILE A 163 0.56 21.93 -26.13
CA ILE A 163 0.41 20.49 -26.39
C ILE A 163 0.19 19.79 -25.06
N LYS A 164 -0.80 18.90 -25.03
CA LYS A 164 -1.03 17.98 -23.92
C LYS A 164 -0.62 16.58 -24.30
N THR A 165 0.24 16.00 -23.50
CA THR A 165 0.64 14.61 -23.58
C THR A 165 0.03 13.80 -22.45
N LYS A 166 -0.35 12.55 -22.72
CA LYS A 166 -1.02 11.67 -21.79
C LYS A 166 -0.50 10.25 -21.92
N ILE A 167 -0.22 9.62 -20.77
CA ILE A 167 0.03 8.18 -20.65
C ILE A 167 -0.98 7.58 -19.70
N ASN A 168 -1.64 6.51 -20.12
CA ASN A 168 -2.47 5.69 -19.25
C ASN A 168 -1.67 4.47 -18.81
N HIS A 169 -1.53 4.29 -17.53
CA HIS A 169 -0.86 3.15 -16.93
C HIS A 169 -1.87 2.32 -16.14
N ASN A 170 -2.04 1.07 -16.51
CA ASN A 170 -2.86 0.11 -15.80
C ASN A 170 -1.92 -0.70 -14.89
N PRO A 171 -1.84 -0.39 -13.61
CA PRO A 171 -1.03 -1.19 -12.69
C PRO A 171 -1.72 -2.55 -12.53
N ASP A 172 -0.94 -3.61 -12.73
CA ASP A 172 -1.40 -4.98 -12.54
C ASP A 172 -1.21 -5.33 -11.06
N CYS A 173 -2.05 -4.73 -10.21
CA CYS A 173 -2.00 -4.94 -8.77
C CYS A 173 -3.41 -5.12 -8.20
N ASP A 174 -3.51 -6.06 -7.27
CA ASP A 174 -4.74 -6.33 -6.53
C ASP A 174 -4.80 -5.47 -5.27
N ILE A 175 -5.97 -4.91 -5.02
CA ILE A 175 -6.30 -4.26 -3.76
C ILE A 175 -7.22 -5.17 -2.97
N ILE A 176 -6.69 -5.74 -1.91
CA ILE A 176 -7.42 -6.63 -1.02
C ILE A 176 -8.00 -5.76 0.09
N VAL A 177 -9.31 -5.54 0.03
CA VAL A 177 -10.05 -4.82 1.06
C VAL A 177 -10.60 -5.84 2.05
N TYR A 178 -9.99 -5.93 3.22
CA TYR A 178 -10.41 -6.84 4.27
C TYR A 178 -11.44 -6.16 5.20
N PRO A 179 -12.26 -6.92 5.95
CA PRO A 179 -13.28 -6.38 6.84
C PRO A 179 -12.73 -5.36 7.82
N GLN A 180 -13.54 -4.40 8.22
CA GLN A 180 -13.18 -3.41 9.22
C GLN A 180 -12.92 -4.09 10.57
N SER A 181 -11.84 -3.70 11.25
CA SER A 181 -11.52 -4.19 12.60
C SER A 181 -12.44 -3.52 13.62
N ILE A 182 -13.32 -4.29 14.24
CA ILE A 182 -14.25 -3.83 15.28
C ILE A 182 -13.99 -4.62 16.56
N LYS A 183 -13.85 -3.93 17.69
CA LYS A 183 -13.68 -4.58 18.98
C LYS A 183 -14.99 -5.22 19.42
N PRO A 184 -15.01 -6.55 19.68
CA PRO A 184 -16.19 -7.21 20.25
C PRO A 184 -16.47 -6.71 21.67
N ASN A 185 -17.70 -6.94 22.17
CA ASN A 185 -18.01 -6.70 23.58
C ASN A 185 -17.28 -7.70 24.49
N GLN A 186 -17.26 -7.42 25.81
CA GLN A 186 -16.48 -8.21 26.77
C GLN A 186 -16.97 -9.66 26.88
N GLU A 187 -18.26 -9.91 26.72
CA GLU A 187 -18.86 -11.24 26.78
C GLU A 187 -18.34 -12.11 25.61
N LEU A 188 -18.36 -11.59 24.39
CA LEU A 188 -17.82 -12.27 23.21
C LEU A 188 -16.29 -12.46 23.31
N LEU A 189 -15.56 -11.50 23.88
CA LEU A 189 -14.12 -11.66 24.10
C LEU A 189 -13.82 -12.84 25.04
N ASN A 190 -14.64 -13.01 26.07
CA ASN A 190 -14.51 -14.15 27.00
C ASN A 190 -14.84 -15.49 26.32
N GLU A 191 -15.84 -15.52 25.43
CA GLU A 191 -16.16 -16.72 24.63
C GLU A 191 -15.01 -17.12 23.71
N PHE A 192 -14.33 -16.15 23.12
CA PHE A 192 -13.12 -16.40 22.32
C PHE A 192 -11.91 -16.82 23.15
N ASN A 193 -12.03 -16.95 24.49
CA ASN A 193 -10.94 -17.28 25.43
C ASN A 193 -9.69 -16.38 25.30
N ILE A 194 -9.87 -15.13 24.84
CA ILE A 194 -8.77 -14.21 24.59
C ILE A 194 -8.12 -13.77 25.90
N ASP A 195 -8.91 -13.49 26.93
CA ASP A 195 -8.41 -13.02 28.22
C ASP A 195 -7.60 -14.09 28.99
N LYS A 196 -7.90 -15.36 28.77
CA LYS A 196 -7.16 -16.47 29.42
C LYS A 196 -5.77 -16.74 28.85
N SER A 197 -5.48 -16.20 27.68
CA SER A 197 -4.18 -16.42 27.03
C SER A 197 -3.13 -15.35 27.38
N ILE A 198 -3.54 -14.29 28.04
CA ILE A 198 -2.69 -13.12 28.34
C ILE A 198 -2.17 -13.13 29.78
N ASP A 199 -2.92 -13.68 30.71
CA ASP A 199 -2.46 -13.89 32.09
C ASP A 199 -1.48 -15.08 32.16
N ALA A 200 -0.37 -14.93 31.47
CA ALA A 200 0.61 -16.00 31.27
C ALA A 200 1.64 -16.13 32.40
N ASP A 201 1.39 -15.55 33.55
CA ASP A 201 2.09 -15.85 34.79
C ASP A 201 1.18 -16.63 35.76
N ASP A 202 0.51 -17.67 35.23
CA ASP A 202 -0.22 -18.59 36.07
C ASP A 202 0.77 -19.27 37.04
N PHE A 203 0.71 -18.79 38.27
CA PHE A 203 1.42 -19.34 39.42
C PHE A 203 0.95 -20.80 39.58
N ASP A 204 1.87 -21.74 39.33
CA ASP A 204 1.56 -23.17 39.39
C ASP A 204 1.79 -23.75 40.79
N GLY A 205 2.65 -23.09 41.58
CA GLY A 205 2.95 -23.55 42.91
C GLY A 205 4.26 -23.00 43.48
N ILE A 206 4.61 -23.57 44.62
CA ILE A 206 5.87 -23.24 45.36
C ILE A 206 6.60 -24.56 45.53
N ASP A 207 7.89 -24.56 45.22
CA ASP A 207 8.79 -25.67 45.47
C ASP A 207 10.01 -25.21 46.30
N GLU A 208 10.74 -26.13 46.89
CA GLU A 208 11.96 -25.82 47.60
C GLU A 208 13.07 -25.43 46.61
N PHE A 209 13.80 -24.37 46.95
CA PHE A 209 14.95 -23.89 46.19
C PHE A 209 16.05 -24.93 46.13
N LYS A 210 16.51 -25.27 44.94
CA LYS A 210 17.64 -26.17 44.69
C LYS A 210 18.83 -25.40 44.13
N ASN A 211 20.04 -25.88 44.39
CA ASN A 211 21.25 -25.29 43.81
C ASN A 211 21.20 -25.35 42.29
N GLY A 212 21.18 -24.17 41.63
CA GLY A 212 21.02 -24.03 40.18
C GLY A 212 19.77 -23.22 39.76
N ASP A 213 18.84 -23.01 40.70
CA ASP A 213 17.63 -22.23 40.40
C ASP A 213 17.94 -20.72 40.42
N SER A 214 17.16 -19.99 39.62
CA SER A 214 17.31 -18.53 39.49
C SER A 214 16.85 -17.80 40.77
N TYR A 215 17.71 -16.99 41.35
CA TYR A 215 17.41 -16.17 42.52
C TYR A 215 16.26 -15.18 42.31
N SER A 216 15.98 -14.79 41.10
CA SER A 216 14.84 -13.89 40.77
C SER A 216 13.47 -14.53 41.01
N LYS A 217 13.39 -15.87 41.06
CA LYS A 217 12.15 -16.62 41.28
C LYS A 217 11.88 -16.90 42.78
N ILE A 218 12.74 -16.50 43.69
CA ILE A 218 12.56 -16.75 45.11
C ILE A 218 11.32 -16.03 45.65
N ALA A 219 10.48 -16.79 46.34
CA ALA A 219 9.31 -16.28 47.04
C ALA A 219 9.67 -15.71 48.40
N TRP A 220 10.31 -14.54 48.46
CA TRP A 220 10.88 -13.93 49.69
C TRP A 220 9.88 -13.80 50.83
N LYS A 221 8.58 -13.67 50.57
CA LYS A 221 7.53 -13.54 51.60
C LYS A 221 7.32 -14.78 52.44
N ILE A 222 7.70 -15.95 51.94
CA ILE A 222 7.47 -17.26 52.58
C ILE A 222 8.78 -18.03 52.81
N SER A 223 9.89 -17.50 52.34
CA SER A 223 11.23 -18.08 52.55
C SER A 223 11.79 -17.65 53.90
N THR A 224 12.38 -18.58 54.62
CA THR A 224 13.12 -18.35 55.87
C THR A 224 14.63 -18.41 55.63
N ILE A 225 15.45 -18.11 56.67
CA ILE A 225 16.91 -18.16 56.55
C ILE A 225 17.39 -19.55 56.17
N ASP A 226 16.72 -20.57 56.71
CA ASP A 226 17.08 -21.99 56.54
C ASP A 226 16.40 -22.66 55.33
N LYS A 227 15.25 -22.15 54.89
CA LYS A 227 14.49 -22.73 53.76
C LYS A 227 14.05 -21.66 52.80
N LYS A 228 14.55 -21.74 51.58
CA LYS A 228 14.15 -20.88 50.46
C LYS A 228 13.17 -21.60 49.56
N TYR A 229 12.13 -20.89 49.15
CA TYR A 229 11.11 -21.38 48.24
C TYR A 229 11.10 -20.59 46.94
N ILE A 230 10.89 -21.26 45.80
CA ILE A 230 10.76 -20.66 44.49
C ILE A 230 9.31 -20.68 44.01
N LYS A 231 8.93 -19.66 43.30
CA LYS A 231 7.69 -19.61 42.56
C LYS A 231 7.85 -20.41 41.28
N ILE A 232 7.04 -21.44 41.13
CA ILE A 232 6.94 -22.20 39.87
C ILE A 232 5.85 -21.54 39.03
N PHE A 233 6.23 -21.19 37.83
CA PHE A 233 5.29 -20.73 36.79
C PHE A 233 5.14 -21.86 35.78
N LYS A 234 3.93 -22.08 35.27
CA LYS A 234 3.70 -23.07 34.23
C LYS A 234 4.64 -22.82 33.05
N ASP A 235 5.39 -23.83 32.66
CA ASP A 235 6.26 -23.73 31.48
C ASP A 235 5.46 -23.34 30.25
N LYS A 236 5.88 -22.27 29.58
CA LYS A 236 5.25 -21.73 28.35
C LYS A 236 5.26 -22.70 27.15
N GLU A 237 5.77 -23.92 27.30
CA GLU A 237 5.89 -24.89 26.19
C GLU A 237 4.61 -25.63 25.85
N LYS A 238 3.56 -25.57 26.64
CA LYS A 238 2.23 -25.95 26.14
C LYS A 238 1.63 -24.77 25.39
N THR A 239 2.08 -24.55 24.18
CA THR A 239 1.39 -23.70 23.19
C THR A 239 -0.07 -24.17 23.12
N GLN A 240 -0.94 -23.54 23.90
CA GLN A 240 -2.38 -23.70 23.69
C GLN A 240 -2.63 -23.24 22.27
N LYS A 241 -2.98 -24.19 21.40
CA LYS A 241 -3.38 -23.89 20.01
C LYS A 241 -4.69 -23.15 20.12
N LEU A 242 -4.62 -21.82 20.11
CA LEU A 242 -5.81 -20.98 20.05
C LEU A 242 -6.46 -21.18 18.69
N ILE A 243 -7.71 -21.61 18.68
CA ILE A 243 -8.46 -21.88 17.46
C ILE A 243 -9.64 -20.90 17.43
N LEU A 244 -9.65 -20.03 16.44
CA LEU A 244 -10.79 -19.20 16.11
C LEU A 244 -11.60 -19.94 15.01
N ASP A 245 -12.69 -20.55 15.42
CA ASP A 245 -13.58 -21.32 14.54
C ASP A 245 -14.83 -20.48 14.24
N LEU A 246 -14.90 -19.90 13.03
CA LEU A 246 -15.99 -19.02 12.64
C LEU A 246 -17.33 -19.76 12.50
N ASP A 247 -17.28 -21.05 12.17
CA ASP A 247 -18.47 -21.87 11.96
C ASP A 247 -19.27 -22.09 13.26
N ARG A 248 -18.70 -21.76 14.43
CA ARG A 248 -19.37 -21.88 15.74
C ARG A 248 -20.29 -20.70 16.06
N TYR A 249 -20.15 -19.58 15.36
CA TYR A 249 -20.82 -18.30 15.68
C TYR A 249 -21.89 -17.95 14.66
N ASN A 250 -22.70 -18.93 14.25
CA ASN A 250 -23.74 -18.76 13.23
C ASN A 250 -24.90 -17.83 13.66
N GLU A 251 -24.99 -17.49 14.94
CA GLU A 251 -26.01 -16.56 15.47
C GLU A 251 -25.66 -15.07 15.18
N LEU A 252 -24.41 -14.78 14.86
CA LEU A 252 -23.97 -13.43 14.55
C LEU A 252 -24.15 -13.11 13.07
N GLU A 253 -24.45 -11.86 12.77
CA GLU A 253 -24.41 -11.38 11.39
C GLU A 253 -23.01 -11.61 10.80
N PHE A 254 -22.94 -12.26 9.65
CA PHE A 254 -21.67 -12.72 9.07
C PHE A 254 -20.64 -11.59 8.88
N GLU A 255 -21.06 -10.41 8.42
CA GLU A 255 -20.14 -9.27 8.24
C GLU A 255 -19.59 -8.76 9.58
N LEU A 256 -20.42 -8.79 10.63
CA LEU A 256 -20.01 -8.41 11.98
C LEU A 256 -19.02 -9.44 12.57
N LEU A 257 -19.29 -10.73 12.36
CA LEU A 257 -18.40 -11.84 12.77
C LEU A 257 -17.03 -11.69 12.12
N LEU A 258 -16.97 -11.38 10.82
CA LEU A 258 -15.71 -11.14 10.12
C LEU A 258 -14.97 -9.92 10.69
N SER A 259 -15.71 -8.87 11.06
CA SER A 259 -15.13 -7.65 11.64
C SER A 259 -14.52 -7.90 13.03
N TYR A 260 -15.18 -8.70 13.85
CA TYR A 260 -14.64 -9.15 15.14
C TYR A 260 -13.43 -10.06 14.98
N SER A 261 -13.48 -10.95 13.99
CA SER A 261 -12.37 -11.86 13.68
C SER A 261 -11.10 -11.12 13.30
N ILE A 262 -11.21 -10.03 12.50
CA ILE A 262 -10.07 -9.18 12.15
C ILE A 262 -9.45 -8.56 13.41
N TYR A 263 -10.26 -8.02 14.33
CA TYR A 263 -9.76 -7.46 15.58
C TYR A 263 -8.96 -8.49 16.38
N ILE A 264 -9.51 -9.70 16.52
CA ILE A 264 -8.87 -10.81 17.23
C ILE A 264 -7.54 -11.20 16.55
N ILE A 265 -7.55 -11.37 15.24
CA ILE A 265 -6.35 -11.73 14.45
C ILE A 265 -5.26 -10.68 14.60
N GLU A 266 -5.60 -9.40 14.49
CA GLU A 266 -4.65 -8.29 14.65
C GLU A 266 -4.08 -8.24 16.06
N TYR A 267 -4.90 -8.44 17.07
CA TYR A 267 -4.50 -8.49 18.47
C TYR A 267 -3.48 -9.61 18.72
N PHE A 268 -3.75 -10.84 18.25
CA PHE A 268 -2.83 -11.97 18.41
C PHE A 268 -1.54 -11.78 17.60
N TYR A 269 -1.65 -11.22 16.40
CA TYR A 269 -0.47 -10.90 15.59
C TYR A 269 0.45 -9.87 16.26
N GLN A 270 -0.11 -8.81 16.84
CA GLN A 270 0.65 -7.78 17.56
C GLN A 270 1.35 -8.34 18.80
N ASN A 271 0.68 -9.25 19.52
CA ASN A 271 1.23 -9.92 20.71
C ASN A 271 2.14 -11.12 20.37
N LYS A 272 2.35 -11.41 19.06
CA LYS A 272 3.17 -12.52 18.55
C LYS A 272 2.71 -13.90 19.05
N ILE A 273 1.42 -14.09 19.24
CA ILE A 273 0.79 -15.34 19.64
C ILE A 273 0.26 -16.05 18.39
N ASN A 274 0.50 -17.35 18.31
CA ASN A 274 0.01 -18.15 17.19
C ASN A 274 -1.49 -18.43 17.35
N LEU A 275 -2.25 -18.24 16.25
CA LEU A 275 -3.69 -18.47 16.17
C LEU A 275 -3.98 -19.34 14.96
N THR A 276 -4.93 -20.27 15.08
CA THR A 276 -5.47 -21.03 13.94
C THR A 276 -6.87 -20.55 13.64
N LEU A 277 -7.08 -20.00 12.43
CA LEU A 277 -8.40 -19.64 11.92
C LEU A 277 -8.99 -20.83 11.16
N LYS A 278 -10.24 -21.17 11.49
CA LYS A 278 -11.05 -22.17 10.76
C LYS A 278 -12.32 -21.53 10.22
N HIS A 279 -12.66 -21.83 8.98
CA HIS A 279 -13.94 -21.45 8.37
C HIS A 279 -14.23 -22.34 7.17
N GLN A 280 -15.39 -22.97 7.13
CA GLN A 280 -15.86 -23.83 6.02
C GLN A 280 -14.81 -24.87 5.58
N GLY A 281 -14.18 -25.55 6.54
CA GLY A 281 -13.16 -26.55 6.28
C GLY A 281 -11.77 -26.00 5.92
N ASN A 282 -11.63 -24.69 5.65
CA ASN A 282 -10.33 -24.07 5.44
C ASN A 282 -9.65 -23.78 6.79
N ILE A 283 -8.34 -24.01 6.83
CA ILE A 283 -7.54 -23.82 8.04
C ILE A 283 -6.36 -22.92 7.70
N PHE A 284 -6.22 -21.80 8.42
CA PHE A 284 -5.12 -20.85 8.27
C PHE A 284 -4.37 -20.72 9.60
N LEU A 285 -3.06 -20.84 9.56
CA LEU A 285 -2.21 -20.62 10.72
C LEU A 285 -1.69 -19.20 10.69
N LEU A 286 -2.00 -18.43 11.72
CA LEU A 286 -1.38 -17.13 11.99
C LEU A 286 -0.10 -17.38 12.77
N ASP A 287 1.01 -17.11 12.14
CA ASP A 287 2.34 -17.08 12.76
C ASP A 287 2.88 -15.63 12.81
N LYS A 288 4.10 -15.47 13.30
CA LYS A 288 4.76 -14.14 13.39
C LYS A 288 5.08 -13.51 12.03
N ASN A 289 4.73 -14.18 10.94
CA ASN A 289 5.09 -13.77 9.60
C ASN A 289 3.97 -12.92 8.97
N LYS A 290 4.32 -11.77 8.40
CA LYS A 290 3.35 -10.93 7.69
C LYS A 290 2.65 -11.66 6.53
N LYS A 291 3.28 -12.70 5.99
CA LYS A 291 2.72 -13.48 4.89
C LYS A 291 1.49 -14.27 5.32
N SER A 292 1.50 -14.89 6.51
CA SER A 292 0.35 -15.60 7.05
C SER A 292 -0.82 -14.66 7.33
N LEU A 293 -0.55 -13.49 7.92
CA LEU A 293 -1.56 -12.44 8.13
C LEU A 293 -2.19 -11.99 6.79
N ASN A 294 -1.38 -11.76 5.77
CA ASN A 294 -1.86 -11.37 4.46
C ASN A 294 -2.72 -12.45 3.79
N GLN A 295 -2.40 -13.73 3.98
CA GLN A 295 -3.23 -14.84 3.48
C GLN A 295 -4.60 -14.84 4.14
N ILE A 296 -4.66 -14.62 5.45
CA ILE A 296 -5.91 -14.52 6.19
C ILE A 296 -6.74 -13.32 5.72
N TYR A 297 -6.13 -12.15 5.56
CA TYR A 297 -6.82 -10.97 5.04
C TYR A 297 -7.41 -11.22 3.64
N LYS A 298 -6.66 -11.87 2.75
CA LYS A 298 -7.12 -12.21 1.40
C LYS A 298 -8.29 -13.19 1.44
N TYR A 299 -8.24 -14.15 2.33
CA TYR A 299 -9.34 -15.10 2.53
C TYR A 299 -10.60 -14.41 3.05
N LEU A 300 -10.49 -13.63 4.15
CA LEU A 300 -11.63 -12.94 4.76
C LEU A 300 -12.22 -11.85 3.85
N ALA A 301 -11.42 -11.25 2.97
CA ALA A 301 -11.93 -10.33 1.95
C ALA A 301 -12.93 -11.00 1.00
N ASN A 302 -12.74 -12.29 0.68
CA ASN A 302 -13.55 -13.06 -0.26
C ASN A 302 -14.49 -14.08 0.42
N ALA A 303 -14.44 -14.21 1.74
CA ALA A 303 -15.24 -15.19 2.47
C ALA A 303 -16.74 -14.97 2.19
N LYS A 304 -17.46 -16.07 1.99
CA LYS A 304 -18.92 -16.09 1.81
C LYS A 304 -19.53 -16.83 2.99
N ASN A 305 -20.79 -16.48 3.27
CA ASN A 305 -21.58 -17.19 4.27
C ASN A 305 -21.96 -18.57 3.75
#